data_a264fb27a52b9662fe1eca7c338f61f6
#
_entry.id   a264fb27a52b9662fe1eca7c338f61f6
#
_cell.length_a   1.000
_cell.length_b   1.000
_cell.length_c   1.000
_cell.angle_alpha   90.00
_cell.angle_beta   90.00
_cell.angle_gamma   90.00
#
_symmetry.space_group_name_H-M   'P 1'
#
loop_
_entity.id
_entity.type
_entity.pdbx_description
1 polymer ?
#
loop_
_entity_poly.entity_id
_entity_poly.type
_entity_poly.pdbx_seq_one_letter_code
_entity_poly.pdbx_strand_id
1 'polypeptide(L)'
;MSHEVCSETNFLRIEQGKWRLHAKAKRSAQKGTVLTRNVALAHKLLEHFGSSQCSYCLSTPSKLYRCSSCKSVHYCGRDCQKTDFAQHKFECQYLQHHGGVTSDQDEELCLLLRTFGALQKIKKQRNCRECEGTDGNGIGTIQCGFNHWDAMAQASHQVEQPSPLDTIQTVSKYTKWPCDDIRKALRIFQANNFGILNSLHETIGQGVYPHAALLNHSCDPNCLLRFNSTALEIVALRDIEKDEELTHSYVDLVQDTATRREHLQHLHGFVCDCTRCQGLVCVKLLKIVPSHVYEWLIQHRNPTLSNALDEGMISISINEALHSYGGGLPCTSTLEKGRQLLQEAQQYMAADEVDAELSTLKVAVKILEKLPPLSRDLYQARGALLSSLLVHVASCESEQQREHFLQEARVQCLAMVAFLTVALPENHPLLGLQLFTLGDLKEDASIYKWARDVLRVSHGKSHDLVRRLDDILLS
;
A
#
# COMPACT_ATOMS: atom_id res chain seq x y z
N MET A 1 25.92 13.59 12.76
CA MET A 1 25.65 13.30 11.33
C MET A 1 24.17 13.30 11.17
N SER A 2 23.62 14.39 10.78
CA SER A 2 22.62 14.50 10.09
C SER A 2 21.73 15.67 9.95
N HIS A 3 22.18 16.66 9.23
CA HIS A 3 21.38 17.86 8.92
C HIS A 3 21.18 18.10 7.40
N GLU A 4 21.23 17.06 6.57
CA GLU A 4 21.19 17.22 5.10
C GLU A 4 19.95 16.67 4.41
N VAL A 5 18.81 16.51 5.05
CA VAL A 5 17.64 15.85 4.40
C VAL A 5 16.62 16.85 3.86
N CYS A 6 16.81 18.14 4.01
CA CYS A 6 15.77 19.14 3.65
C CYS A 6 16.02 19.98 2.40
N SER A 7 17.18 19.88 1.72
CA SER A 7 17.56 20.85 0.65
C SER A 7 17.41 20.38 -0.78
N GLU A 8 17.15 19.10 -1.09
CA GLU A 8 17.27 18.63 -2.48
C GLU A 8 16.00 18.31 -3.25
N THR A 9 14.81 18.27 -2.63
CA THR A 9 13.61 17.88 -3.39
C THR A 9 12.37 18.69 -3.08
N ASN A 10 12.43 20.01 -3.23
CA ASN A 10 11.20 20.78 -3.28
C ASN A 10 10.56 20.67 -4.68
N PHE A 11 10.14 19.43 -5.03
CA PHE A 11 9.54 19.13 -6.33
C PHE A 11 8.08 19.56 -6.41
N LEU A 12 7.43 19.73 -5.24
CA LEU A 12 6.02 20.04 -5.13
C LEU A 12 5.79 21.53 -4.97
N ARG A 13 4.69 22.03 -5.53
CA ARG A 13 4.02 23.25 -5.08
C ARG A 13 2.58 22.91 -4.75
N ILE A 14 2.05 23.53 -3.71
CA ILE A 14 0.66 23.38 -3.31
C ILE A 14 -0.12 24.58 -3.84
N GLU A 15 -1.19 24.31 -4.57
CA GLU A 15 -2.09 25.31 -5.10
C GLU A 15 -3.48 25.16 -4.48
N GLN A 16 -4.12 26.28 -4.16
CA GLN A 16 -5.49 26.29 -3.71
C GLN A 16 -6.41 26.13 -4.92
N GLY A 17 -7.07 24.99 -5.02
CA GLY A 17 -8.16 24.80 -5.97
C GLY A 17 -9.49 25.33 -5.45
N LYS A 18 -10.54 25.19 -6.23
CA LYS A 18 -11.88 25.66 -5.86
C LYS A 18 -12.43 24.98 -4.59
N TRP A 19 -12.13 23.68 -4.43
CA TRP A 19 -12.68 22.84 -3.36
C TRP A 19 -11.63 22.12 -2.52
N ARG A 20 -10.39 22.01 -3.02
CA ARG A 20 -9.31 21.24 -2.38
C ARG A 20 -7.94 21.79 -2.75
N LEU A 21 -6.91 21.40 -2.00
CA LEU A 21 -5.53 21.66 -2.32
C LEU A 21 -5.07 20.71 -3.45
N HIS A 22 -4.17 21.18 -4.31
CA HIS A 22 -3.55 20.41 -5.36
C HIS A 22 -2.03 20.43 -5.21
N ALA A 23 -1.42 19.26 -5.14
CA ALA A 23 0.02 19.14 -5.22
C ALA A 23 0.43 19.03 -6.69
N LYS A 24 1.19 20.00 -7.20
CA LYS A 24 1.65 20.05 -8.59
C LYS A 24 3.16 19.94 -8.71
N ALA A 25 3.62 19.35 -9.82
CA ALA A 25 5.03 19.25 -10.16
C ALA A 25 5.59 20.65 -10.55
N LYS A 26 6.69 21.05 -9.92
CA LYS A 26 7.42 22.29 -10.30
C LYS A 26 8.20 22.17 -11.60
N ARG A 27 8.56 20.97 -11.97
CA ARG A 27 9.33 20.61 -13.17
C ARG A 27 8.95 19.21 -13.64
N SER A 28 9.27 18.86 -14.88
CA SER A 28 9.10 17.50 -15.38
C SER A 28 10.01 16.51 -14.67
N ALA A 29 9.59 15.24 -14.59
CA ALA A 29 10.34 14.14 -14.02
C ALA A 29 10.13 12.86 -14.82
N GLN A 30 11.18 12.06 -14.94
CA GLN A 30 11.09 10.73 -15.54
C GLN A 30 10.54 9.72 -14.52
N LYS A 31 9.93 8.64 -15.03
CA LYS A 31 9.51 7.51 -14.21
C LYS A 31 10.65 6.97 -13.34
N GLY A 32 10.32 6.57 -12.12
CA GLY A 32 11.29 6.11 -11.11
C GLY A 32 12.00 7.23 -10.35
N THR A 33 11.78 8.51 -10.70
CA THR A 33 12.33 9.65 -9.95
C THR A 33 11.66 9.75 -8.57
N VAL A 34 12.47 9.88 -7.52
CA VAL A 34 12.00 10.23 -6.19
C VAL A 34 11.70 11.74 -6.18
N LEU A 35 10.43 12.10 -6.11
CA LEU A 35 9.96 13.48 -6.16
C LEU A 35 10.16 14.19 -4.82
N THR A 36 9.91 13.47 -3.72
CA THR A 36 10.10 13.99 -2.37
C THR A 36 10.24 12.85 -1.36
N ARG A 37 10.92 13.15 -0.25
CA ARG A 37 11.04 12.28 0.92
C ARG A 37 10.35 12.91 2.11
N ASN A 38 9.59 12.11 2.84
CA ASN A 38 8.78 12.55 3.95
C ASN A 38 9.14 11.73 5.19
N VAL A 39 9.41 12.42 6.29
CA VAL A 39 9.58 11.78 7.58
C VAL A 39 8.20 11.68 8.24
N ALA A 40 7.91 10.54 8.84
CA ALA A 40 6.69 10.38 9.62
C ALA A 40 6.61 11.40 10.76
N LEU A 41 5.48 12.08 10.90
CA LEU A 41 5.18 12.86 12.12
C LEU A 41 5.11 11.92 13.33
N ALA A 42 4.41 10.80 13.16
CA ALA A 42 4.37 9.67 14.08
C ALA A 42 4.17 8.39 13.28
N HIS A 43 4.64 7.28 13.82
CA HIS A 43 4.43 5.95 13.23
C HIS A 43 4.31 4.90 14.34
N LYS A 44 3.71 3.77 14.01
CA LYS A 44 3.57 2.60 14.86
C LYS A 44 3.75 1.33 14.05
N LEU A 45 4.55 0.40 14.56
CA LEU A 45 4.64 -0.97 14.07
C LEU A 45 3.39 -1.73 14.52
N LEU A 46 2.79 -2.56 13.66
CA LEU A 46 1.68 -3.44 14.03
C LEU A 46 2.14 -4.48 15.06
N GLU A 47 1.25 -4.86 15.97
CA GLU A 47 1.60 -5.70 17.14
C GLU A 47 2.21 -7.05 16.75
N HIS A 48 1.69 -7.69 15.71
CA HIS A 48 2.19 -9.00 15.27
C HIS A 48 3.64 -8.97 14.72
N PHE A 49 4.17 -7.80 14.34
CA PHE A 49 5.59 -7.60 14.01
C PHE A 49 6.43 -7.16 15.23
N GLY A 50 5.82 -6.82 16.35
CA GLY A 50 6.48 -6.24 17.52
C GLY A 50 7.56 -7.12 18.14
N SER A 51 7.48 -8.46 17.98
CA SER A 51 8.48 -9.42 18.47
C SER A 51 9.66 -9.63 17.53
N SER A 52 9.56 -9.21 16.26
CA SER A 52 10.55 -9.46 15.20
C SER A 52 11.22 -8.19 14.65
N GLN A 53 10.61 -7.02 14.85
CA GLN A 53 11.08 -5.76 14.31
C GLN A 53 11.21 -4.67 15.36
N CYS A 54 12.14 -3.73 15.12
CA CYS A 54 12.31 -2.56 15.98
C CYS A 54 11.15 -1.57 15.76
N SER A 55 10.44 -1.21 16.82
CA SER A 55 9.28 -0.31 16.74
C SER A 55 9.59 1.12 16.26
N TYR A 56 10.87 1.52 16.28
CA TYR A 56 11.28 2.84 15.79
C TYR A 56 11.82 2.81 14.35
N CYS A 57 12.84 2.00 14.06
CA CYS A 57 13.47 1.99 12.74
C CYS A 57 12.96 0.86 11.82
N LEU A 58 12.01 0.05 12.28
CA LEU A 58 11.38 -1.06 11.56
C LEU A 58 12.35 -2.12 11.01
N SER A 59 13.62 -2.11 11.44
CA SER A 59 14.59 -3.15 11.06
C SER A 59 14.32 -4.45 11.79
N THR A 60 14.80 -5.56 11.22
CA THR A 60 14.75 -6.92 11.79
C THR A 60 16.11 -7.34 12.35
N PRO A 61 16.53 -6.86 13.51
CA PRO A 61 17.82 -7.20 14.10
C PRO A 61 17.80 -8.59 14.71
N SER A 62 18.98 -9.17 14.94
CA SER A 62 19.12 -10.46 15.62
C SER A 62 18.67 -10.42 17.08
N LYS A 63 18.60 -9.24 17.70
CA LYS A 63 18.19 -9.05 19.09
C LYS A 63 17.37 -7.76 19.26
N LEU A 64 16.29 -7.88 20.02
CA LEU A 64 15.42 -6.78 20.41
C LEU A 64 15.40 -6.61 21.94
N TYR A 65 15.26 -5.36 22.38
CA TYR A 65 15.18 -4.98 23.80
C TYR A 65 13.83 -4.35 24.09
N ARG A 66 13.14 -4.83 25.10
CA ARG A 66 11.84 -4.32 25.53
C ARG A 66 11.95 -2.94 26.18
N CYS A 67 10.95 -2.10 25.98
CA CYS A 67 10.76 -0.91 26.82
C CYS A 67 10.67 -1.34 28.30
N SER A 68 11.50 -0.75 29.14
CA SER A 68 11.55 -1.12 30.57
C SER A 68 10.23 -0.80 31.31
N SER A 69 9.45 0.15 30.82
CA SER A 69 8.21 0.60 31.43
C SER A 69 7.00 -0.23 30.98
N CYS A 70 6.59 -0.15 29.71
CA CYS A 70 5.40 -0.86 29.23
C CYS A 70 5.67 -2.33 28.88
N LYS A 71 6.91 -2.74 28.59
CA LYS A 71 7.34 -4.09 28.18
C LYS A 71 6.71 -4.63 26.89
N SER A 72 5.84 -3.86 26.24
CA SER A 72 5.13 -4.22 25.01
C SER A 72 5.93 -3.83 23.76
N VAL A 73 6.62 -2.68 23.78
CA VAL A 73 7.32 -2.12 22.62
C VAL A 73 8.79 -2.55 22.64
N HIS A 74 9.35 -2.90 21.46
CA HIS A 74 10.70 -3.43 21.31
C HIS A 74 11.59 -2.55 20.43
N TYR A 75 12.89 -2.49 20.73
CA TYR A 75 13.88 -1.67 20.04
C TYR A 75 15.15 -2.47 19.74
N CYS A 76 15.82 -2.17 18.63
CA CYS A 76 17.13 -2.75 18.31
C CYS A 76 18.26 -2.22 19.22
N GLY A 77 18.03 -1.09 19.91
CA GLY A 77 19.02 -0.50 20.82
C GLY A 77 18.52 0.75 21.53
N ARG A 78 19.39 1.28 22.40
CA ARG A 78 19.09 2.47 23.22
C ARG A 78 18.82 3.73 22.40
N ASP A 79 19.48 3.89 21.27
CA ASP A 79 19.34 5.10 20.45
C ASP A 79 17.94 5.15 19.81
N CYS A 80 17.44 4.02 19.28
CA CYS A 80 16.07 3.93 18.81
C CYS A 80 15.06 4.23 19.92
N GLN A 81 15.25 3.64 21.11
CA GLN A 81 14.36 3.91 22.25
C GLN A 81 14.35 5.39 22.67
N LYS A 82 15.53 6.03 22.75
CA LYS A 82 15.64 7.44 23.11
C LYS A 82 14.98 8.36 22.07
N THR A 83 15.22 8.06 20.78
CA THR A 83 14.67 8.85 19.68
C THR A 83 13.16 8.74 19.63
N ASP A 84 12.63 7.53 19.85
CA ASP A 84 11.20 7.24 19.86
C ASP A 84 10.45 7.81 21.08
N PHE A 85 11.16 8.10 22.18
CA PHE A 85 10.53 8.43 23.46
C PHE A 85 9.51 9.58 23.37
N ALA A 86 9.75 10.57 22.50
CA ALA A 86 8.83 11.71 22.35
C ALA A 86 7.46 11.27 21.81
N GLN A 87 7.44 10.29 20.92
CA GLN A 87 6.22 9.70 20.39
C GLN A 87 5.65 8.67 21.38
N HIS A 88 6.49 7.76 21.86
CA HIS A 88 6.08 6.61 22.67
C HIS A 88 5.56 6.96 24.07
N LYS A 89 5.90 8.09 24.66
CA LYS A 89 5.65 8.40 26.09
C LYS A 89 4.19 8.26 26.52
N PHE A 90 3.23 8.70 25.70
CA PHE A 90 1.80 8.61 26.02
C PHE A 90 1.25 7.21 25.75
N GLU A 91 1.64 6.63 24.64
CA GLU A 91 1.40 5.22 24.33
C GLU A 91 1.97 4.31 25.45
N CYS A 92 3.19 4.57 25.92
CA CYS A 92 3.81 3.81 26.99
C CYS A 92 2.96 3.79 28.27
N GLN A 93 2.42 4.95 28.65
CA GLN A 93 1.54 5.05 29.83
C GLN A 93 0.23 4.29 29.60
N TYR A 94 -0.35 4.37 28.39
CA TYR A 94 -1.54 3.63 28.03
C TYR A 94 -1.30 2.11 28.14
N LEU A 95 -0.25 1.59 27.50
CA LEU A 95 0.09 0.17 27.47
C LEU A 95 0.39 -0.40 28.86
N GLN A 96 1.00 0.39 29.77
CA GLN A 96 1.23 -0.01 31.16
C GLN A 96 -0.09 -0.30 31.92
N HIS A 97 -1.14 0.48 31.64
CA HIS A 97 -2.41 0.34 32.33
C HIS A 97 -3.33 -0.75 31.71
N HIS A 98 -3.15 -1.05 30.42
CA HIS A 98 -4.03 -1.95 29.67
C HIS A 98 -3.39 -3.31 29.32
N GLY A 99 -2.11 -3.50 29.65
CA GLY A 99 -1.42 -4.79 29.47
C GLY A 99 -1.03 -5.13 28.04
N GLY A 100 -1.09 -4.18 27.10
CA GLY A 100 -0.72 -4.37 25.70
C GLY A 100 -1.81 -3.90 24.73
N VAL A 101 -1.63 -4.24 23.46
CA VAL A 101 -2.61 -4.02 22.38
C VAL A 101 -3.44 -5.29 22.19
N THR A 102 -4.76 -5.18 22.19
CA THR A 102 -5.66 -6.34 22.10
C THR A 102 -6.63 -6.26 20.93
N SER A 103 -6.71 -5.13 20.24
CA SER A 103 -7.64 -4.89 19.14
C SER A 103 -7.10 -3.88 18.13
N ASP A 104 -7.70 -3.84 16.95
CA ASP A 104 -7.40 -2.82 15.92
C ASP A 104 -7.70 -1.40 16.43
N GLN A 105 -8.67 -1.24 17.33
CA GLN A 105 -8.98 0.04 17.96
C GLN A 105 -7.84 0.50 18.90
N ASP A 106 -7.19 -0.44 19.60
CA ASP A 106 -6.00 -0.14 20.41
C ASP A 106 -4.82 0.26 19.51
N GLU A 107 -4.67 -0.38 18.34
CA GLU A 107 -3.65 -0.03 17.34
C GLU A 107 -3.80 1.44 16.89
N GLU A 108 -5.00 1.83 16.50
CA GLU A 108 -5.31 3.19 16.08
C GLU A 108 -5.12 4.21 17.21
N LEU A 109 -5.59 3.88 18.42
CA LEU A 109 -5.44 4.71 19.60
C LEU A 109 -3.95 4.91 19.96
N CYS A 110 -3.14 3.87 19.88
CA CYS A 110 -1.71 3.96 20.12
C CYS A 110 -1.01 4.89 19.10
N LEU A 111 -1.32 4.79 17.81
CA LEU A 111 -0.78 5.72 16.81
C LEU A 111 -1.24 7.16 17.08
N LEU A 112 -2.47 7.35 17.50
CA LEU A 112 -3.00 8.68 17.87
C LEU A 112 -2.23 9.26 19.06
N LEU A 113 -2.02 8.47 20.13
CA LEU A 113 -1.22 8.88 21.30
C LEU A 113 0.21 9.26 20.93
N ARG A 114 0.83 8.51 20.01
CA ARG A 114 2.17 8.81 19.45
C ARG A 114 2.15 10.12 18.67
N THR A 115 1.10 10.38 17.89
CA THR A 115 0.91 11.63 17.13
C THR A 115 0.85 12.83 18.07
N PHE A 116 0.08 12.76 19.16
CA PHE A 116 0.05 13.82 20.16
C PHE A 116 1.39 14.00 20.87
N GLY A 117 2.15 12.92 21.08
CA GLY A 117 3.52 12.99 21.60
C GLY A 117 4.45 13.79 20.69
N ALA A 118 4.38 13.55 19.39
CA ALA A 118 5.16 14.28 18.38
C ALA A 118 4.74 15.75 18.31
N LEU A 119 3.44 16.03 18.23
CA LEU A 119 2.89 17.40 18.20
C LEU A 119 3.30 18.20 19.45
N GLN A 120 3.30 17.59 20.64
CA GLN A 120 3.75 18.25 21.86
C GLN A 120 5.24 18.61 21.82
N LYS A 121 6.10 17.73 21.25
CA LYS A 121 7.52 18.02 21.04
C LYS A 121 7.70 19.24 20.14
N ILE A 122 7.00 19.29 19.01
CA ILE A 122 7.05 20.39 18.06
C ILE A 122 6.59 21.72 18.71
N LYS A 123 5.47 21.68 19.45
CA LYS A 123 4.95 22.86 20.15
C LYS A 123 5.95 23.42 21.17
N LYS A 124 6.67 22.57 21.91
CA LYS A 124 7.72 22.99 22.82
C LYS A 124 8.91 23.63 22.12
N GLN A 125 9.29 23.12 20.95
CA GLN A 125 10.40 23.67 20.17
C GLN A 125 10.07 25.04 19.57
N ARG A 126 8.81 25.30 19.15
CA ARG A 126 8.35 26.61 18.69
C ARG A 126 8.40 27.71 19.75
N ASN A 127 8.20 27.35 21.02
CA ASN A 127 8.26 28.30 22.13
C ASN A 127 9.70 28.60 22.59
N CYS A 128 10.71 28.00 21.98
CA CYS A 128 12.11 28.27 22.23
C CYS A 128 12.56 29.41 21.32
N ARG A 129 12.86 30.59 21.90
CA ARG A 129 13.28 31.82 21.19
C ARG A 129 14.60 31.70 20.40
N GLU A 130 15.34 30.61 20.59
CA GLU A 130 16.58 30.30 19.87
C GLU A 130 16.35 29.84 18.40
N CYS A 131 15.10 29.58 18.01
CA CYS A 131 14.74 29.18 16.63
C CYS A 131 14.32 30.35 15.74
N GLU A 132 14.38 31.59 16.18
CA GLU A 132 14.00 32.79 15.41
C GLU A 132 15.08 33.32 14.48
N GLY A 133 16.22 32.66 14.38
CA GLY A 133 17.35 33.10 13.59
C GLY A 133 17.80 32.10 12.55
N THR A 134 17.16 32.08 11.39
CA THR A 134 17.81 31.76 10.11
C THR A 134 16.98 32.26 8.93
N ASP A 135 17.49 33.22 8.33
CA ASP A 135 17.50 33.68 6.93
C ASP A 135 16.66 32.90 5.94
N GLY A 136 15.98 33.64 5.14
CA GLY A 136 14.98 33.44 4.11
C GLY A 136 15.10 32.32 3.09
N ASN A 137 15.80 31.20 3.34
CA ASN A 137 15.88 30.06 2.42
C ASN A 137 15.88 28.67 3.08
N GLY A 138 15.77 28.56 4.40
CA GLY A 138 15.74 27.29 5.12
C GLY A 138 14.38 27.01 5.74
N ILE A 139 13.45 26.41 5.02
CA ILE A 139 12.23 25.85 5.62
C ILE A 139 12.68 24.65 6.47
N GLY A 140 12.89 24.89 7.75
CA GLY A 140 13.23 23.84 8.71
C GLY A 140 12.14 22.76 8.73
N THR A 141 12.54 21.49 8.73
CA THR A 141 11.70 20.28 8.71
C THR A 141 10.57 20.30 9.74
N ILE A 142 10.76 20.97 10.87
CA ILE A 142 9.81 21.06 11.99
C ILE A 142 8.69 22.07 11.67
N GLN A 143 9.02 23.23 11.11
CA GLN A 143 8.06 24.26 10.69
C GLN A 143 7.14 23.73 9.59
N CYS A 144 7.71 22.98 8.66
CA CYS A 144 6.99 22.35 7.56
C CYS A 144 5.91 21.35 8.05
N GLY A 145 6.25 20.47 8.99
CA GLY A 145 5.30 19.46 9.50
C GLY A 145 4.04 20.05 10.14
N PHE A 146 4.16 21.19 10.85
CA PHE A 146 3.00 21.81 11.52
C PHE A 146 2.14 22.62 10.55
N ASN A 147 2.76 23.35 9.61
CA ASN A 147 2.01 24.09 8.59
C ASN A 147 1.20 23.14 7.69
N HIS A 148 1.76 21.93 7.41
CA HIS A 148 1.04 20.93 6.63
C HIS A 148 -0.04 20.21 7.46
N TRP A 149 0.13 20.07 8.78
CA TRP A 149 -0.93 19.60 9.66
C TRP A 149 -2.15 20.53 9.62
N ASP A 150 -1.93 21.85 9.66
CA ASP A 150 -3.00 22.83 9.53
C ASP A 150 -3.65 22.81 8.14
N ALA A 151 -2.86 22.58 7.08
CA ALA A 151 -3.39 22.40 5.72
C ALA A 151 -4.24 21.13 5.58
N MET A 152 -3.82 20.03 6.21
CA MET A 152 -4.62 18.80 6.30
C MET A 152 -5.95 19.05 7.03
N ALA A 153 -5.95 19.89 8.08
CA ALA A 153 -7.16 20.26 8.81
C ALA A 153 -8.18 20.94 7.90
N GLN A 154 -7.73 21.82 7.00
CA GLN A 154 -8.60 22.50 6.03
C GLN A 154 -9.16 21.54 4.98
N ALA A 155 -8.38 20.53 4.56
CA ALA A 155 -8.82 19.54 3.58
C ALA A 155 -9.81 18.51 4.17
N SER A 156 -9.75 18.25 5.48
CA SER A 156 -10.52 17.20 6.16
C SER A 156 -11.92 17.66 6.64
N HIS A 157 -12.33 18.89 6.35
CA HIS A 157 -13.63 19.42 6.81
C HIS A 157 -14.88 18.73 6.21
N GLN A 158 -14.73 17.89 5.18
CA GLN A 158 -15.84 17.29 4.45
C GLN A 158 -16.32 15.93 5.03
N VAL A 159 -15.61 15.36 6.01
CA VAL A 159 -15.96 14.06 6.59
C VAL A 159 -16.45 14.25 8.02
N GLU A 160 -17.76 14.22 8.22
CA GLU A 160 -18.38 14.15 9.54
C GLU A 160 -18.49 12.68 9.99
N GLN A 161 -17.39 12.09 10.43
CA GLN A 161 -17.48 10.85 11.20
C GLN A 161 -17.60 11.19 12.69
N PRO A 162 -18.53 10.56 13.42
CA PRO A 162 -18.64 10.75 14.86
C PRO A 162 -17.35 10.25 15.53
N SER A 163 -16.61 11.14 16.14
CA SER A 163 -15.43 10.75 16.93
C SER A 163 -15.91 10.02 18.19
N PRO A 164 -15.46 8.79 18.45
CA PRO A 164 -15.87 8.03 19.62
C PRO A 164 -15.52 8.84 20.89
N LEU A 165 -16.51 9.08 21.74
CA LEU A 165 -16.34 9.87 22.96
C LEU A 165 -15.28 9.26 23.88
N ASP A 166 -15.25 7.92 23.96
CA ASP A 166 -14.28 7.18 24.76
C ASP A 166 -12.84 7.38 24.27
N THR A 167 -12.61 7.46 22.96
CA THR A 167 -11.30 7.76 22.37
C THR A 167 -10.83 9.16 22.77
N ILE A 168 -11.73 10.18 22.69
CA ILE A 168 -11.41 11.55 23.07
C ILE A 168 -11.04 11.63 24.55
N GLN A 169 -11.84 11.00 25.42
CA GLN A 169 -11.58 10.97 26.86
C GLN A 169 -10.27 10.27 27.19
N THR A 170 -10.00 9.15 26.56
CA THR A 170 -8.75 8.38 26.74
C THR A 170 -7.54 9.22 26.32
N VAL A 171 -7.57 9.82 25.12
CA VAL A 171 -6.47 10.67 24.65
C VAL A 171 -6.28 11.87 25.59
N SER A 172 -7.36 12.55 26.02
CA SER A 172 -7.28 13.67 26.96
C SER A 172 -6.68 13.26 28.31
N LYS A 173 -7.06 12.08 28.82
CA LYS A 173 -6.52 11.53 30.07
C LYS A 173 -4.98 11.41 30.06
N TYR A 174 -4.42 10.87 28.97
CA TYR A 174 -2.98 10.63 28.86
C TYR A 174 -2.19 11.83 28.38
N THR A 175 -2.71 12.59 27.45
CA THR A 175 -1.99 13.70 26.79
C THR A 175 -2.17 15.06 27.48
N LYS A 176 -3.27 15.24 28.22
CA LYS A 176 -3.73 16.50 28.79
C LYS A 176 -4.08 17.58 27.75
N TRP A 177 -4.33 17.17 26.51
CA TRP A 177 -4.82 18.08 25.48
C TRP A 177 -6.32 18.35 25.65
N PRO A 178 -6.80 19.56 25.27
CA PRO A 178 -8.23 19.90 25.29
C PRO A 178 -9.02 18.98 24.35
N CYS A 179 -10.24 18.60 24.74
CA CYS A 179 -11.08 17.71 23.94
C CYS A 179 -11.38 18.26 22.54
N ASP A 180 -11.49 19.56 22.36
CA ASP A 180 -11.75 20.18 21.06
C ASP A 180 -10.55 20.10 20.13
N ASP A 181 -9.34 20.23 20.64
CA ASP A 181 -8.11 19.99 19.85
C ASP A 181 -7.97 18.52 19.47
N ILE A 182 -8.39 17.61 20.36
CA ILE A 182 -8.41 16.18 20.08
C ILE A 182 -9.42 15.85 18.98
N ARG A 183 -10.63 16.41 19.01
CA ARG A 183 -11.63 16.24 17.95
C ARG A 183 -11.13 16.70 16.59
N LYS A 184 -10.46 17.86 16.54
CA LYS A 184 -9.84 18.37 15.30
C LYS A 184 -8.76 17.41 14.79
N ALA A 185 -7.88 16.96 15.69
CA ALA A 185 -6.81 16.03 15.35
C ALA A 185 -7.34 14.66 14.86
N LEU A 186 -8.42 14.14 15.46
CA LEU A 186 -9.06 12.90 15.03
C LEU A 186 -9.56 12.96 13.59
N ARG A 187 -10.23 14.05 13.19
CA ARG A 187 -10.70 14.23 11.80
C ARG A 187 -9.54 14.21 10.80
N ILE A 188 -8.42 14.88 11.13
CA ILE A 188 -7.22 14.87 10.31
C ILE A 188 -6.65 13.46 10.24
N PHE A 189 -6.55 12.80 11.38
CA PHE A 189 -5.98 11.47 11.52
C PHE A 189 -6.76 10.42 10.72
N GLN A 190 -8.08 10.38 10.85
CA GLN A 190 -8.94 9.39 10.16
C GLN A 190 -8.83 9.44 8.63
N ALA A 191 -8.62 10.64 8.08
CA ALA A 191 -8.50 10.84 6.64
C ALA A 191 -7.04 10.72 6.10
N ASN A 192 -6.03 10.70 6.97
CA ASN A 192 -4.63 10.92 6.57
C ASN A 192 -3.60 10.03 7.27
N ASN A 193 -3.97 8.85 7.75
CA ASN A 193 -3.02 7.84 8.17
C ASN A 193 -2.66 6.93 6.99
N PHE A 194 -1.45 6.42 6.99
CA PHE A 194 -0.91 5.60 5.91
C PHE A 194 -0.44 4.25 6.46
N GLY A 195 -0.77 3.17 5.77
CA GLY A 195 -0.11 1.88 5.99
C GLY A 195 1.35 1.97 5.57
N ILE A 196 2.27 1.61 6.45
CA ILE A 196 3.69 1.48 6.14
C ILE A 196 3.90 0.10 5.54
N LEU A 197 4.39 0.07 4.29
CA LEU A 197 4.58 -1.14 3.53
C LEU A 197 6.05 -1.57 3.54
N ASN A 198 6.29 -2.88 3.66
CA ASN A 198 7.61 -3.46 3.43
C ASN A 198 7.89 -3.65 1.92
N SER A 199 9.04 -4.23 1.57
CA SER A 199 9.45 -4.49 0.19
C SER A 199 8.59 -5.54 -0.53
N LEU A 200 7.83 -6.33 0.20
CA LEU A 200 6.86 -7.30 -0.34
C LEU A 200 5.44 -6.71 -0.44
N HIS A 201 5.31 -5.40 -0.20
CA HIS A 201 4.03 -4.69 -0.22
C HIS A 201 3.04 -5.12 0.86
N GLU A 202 3.56 -5.68 1.97
CA GLU A 202 2.77 -6.00 3.16
C GLU A 202 2.74 -4.82 4.12
N THR A 203 1.59 -4.57 4.73
CA THR A 203 1.45 -3.53 5.77
C THR A 203 2.09 -4.01 7.06
N ILE A 204 3.20 -3.40 7.47
CA ILE A 204 3.91 -3.70 8.71
C ILE A 204 3.68 -2.68 9.82
N GLY A 205 3.11 -1.54 9.49
CA GLY A 205 2.89 -0.45 10.43
C GLY A 205 1.92 0.58 9.89
N GLN A 206 1.71 1.62 10.67
CA GLN A 206 0.91 2.78 10.30
C GLN A 206 1.68 4.06 10.63
N GLY A 207 1.42 5.14 9.88
CA GLY A 207 2.09 6.40 10.11
C GLY A 207 1.34 7.61 9.58
N VAL A 208 1.65 8.78 10.13
CA VAL A 208 1.11 10.08 9.72
C VAL A 208 2.19 10.83 8.95
N TYR A 209 1.92 11.13 7.67
CA TYR A 209 2.83 11.78 6.74
C TYR A 209 2.21 13.06 6.17
N PRO A 210 2.36 14.21 6.82
CA PRO A 210 1.63 15.43 6.46
C PRO A 210 1.85 15.92 5.03
N HIS A 211 3.03 15.69 4.44
CA HIS A 211 3.30 16.09 3.06
C HIS A 211 2.63 15.16 2.04
N ALA A 212 2.69 13.84 2.28
CA ALA A 212 2.08 12.86 1.40
C ALA A 212 0.54 13.00 1.39
N ALA A 213 -0.03 13.38 2.53
CA ALA A 213 -1.46 13.64 2.67
C ALA A 213 -1.99 14.83 1.84
N LEU A 214 -1.11 15.64 1.27
CA LEU A 214 -1.49 16.75 0.36
C LEU A 214 -1.68 16.30 -1.10
N LEU A 215 -1.26 15.08 -1.45
CA LEU A 215 -1.52 14.52 -2.77
C LEU A 215 -2.96 14.02 -2.84
N ASN A 216 -3.65 14.39 -3.91
CA ASN A 216 -5.01 13.92 -4.15
C ASN A 216 -5.05 12.48 -4.66
N HIS A 217 -6.25 11.89 -4.62
CA HIS A 217 -6.51 10.55 -5.10
C HIS A 217 -6.69 10.50 -6.62
N SER A 218 -6.15 9.44 -7.23
CA SER A 218 -6.59 8.91 -8.52
C SER A 218 -6.55 7.38 -8.48
N CYS A 219 -7.50 6.71 -9.13
CA CYS A 219 -7.42 5.26 -9.37
C CYS A 219 -6.47 4.90 -10.54
N ASP A 220 -5.99 5.91 -11.26
CA ASP A 220 -4.90 5.85 -12.23
C ASP A 220 -3.82 6.85 -11.82
N PRO A 221 -3.10 6.58 -10.72
CA PRO A 221 -2.17 7.53 -10.12
C PRO A 221 -0.90 7.66 -10.95
N ASN A 222 -0.28 8.83 -10.91
CA ASN A 222 1.05 9.06 -11.48
C ASN A 222 2.18 8.93 -10.44
N CYS A 223 1.85 8.79 -9.17
CA CYS A 223 2.81 8.59 -8.09
C CYS A 223 2.53 7.33 -7.28
N LEU A 224 3.62 6.75 -6.77
CA LEU A 224 3.63 5.65 -5.80
C LEU A 224 4.20 6.16 -4.47
N LEU A 225 3.65 5.66 -3.38
CA LEU A 225 4.21 5.80 -2.05
C LEU A 225 5.11 4.60 -1.75
N ARG A 226 6.41 4.85 -1.63
CA ARG A 226 7.41 3.84 -1.30
C ARG A 226 7.97 4.12 0.09
N PHE A 227 8.08 3.09 0.91
CA PHE A 227 8.65 3.19 2.25
C PHE A 227 10.09 2.67 2.27
N ASN A 228 10.97 3.46 2.88
CA ASN A 228 12.31 3.06 3.24
C ASN A 228 12.42 3.21 4.76
N SER A 229 12.22 2.12 5.49
CA SER A 229 11.99 2.16 6.93
C SER A 229 10.77 3.05 7.23
N THR A 230 10.91 4.05 8.08
CA THR A 230 9.85 5.02 8.43
C THR A 230 9.78 6.24 7.51
N ALA A 231 10.70 6.36 6.56
CA ALA A 231 10.65 7.44 5.57
C ALA A 231 9.76 7.04 4.40
N LEU A 232 8.86 7.93 4.00
CA LEU A 232 8.01 7.78 2.83
C LEU A 232 8.57 8.58 1.67
N GLU A 233 8.80 7.92 0.55
CA GLU A 233 9.20 8.51 -0.72
C GLU A 233 8.02 8.54 -1.68
N ILE A 234 7.78 9.70 -2.30
CA ILE A 234 6.83 9.82 -3.41
C ILE A 234 7.62 9.62 -4.69
N VAL A 235 7.29 8.56 -5.44
CA VAL A 235 8.01 8.12 -6.65
C VAL A 235 7.11 8.28 -7.86
N ALA A 236 7.65 8.81 -8.96
CA ALA A 236 6.96 8.91 -10.24
C ALA A 236 6.77 7.51 -10.85
N LEU A 237 5.52 7.06 -11.05
CA LEU A 237 5.19 5.79 -11.72
C LEU A 237 5.35 5.86 -13.24
N ARG A 238 5.17 7.03 -13.81
CA ARG A 238 5.35 7.36 -15.23
C ARG A 238 6.05 8.72 -15.36
N ASP A 239 6.36 9.11 -16.55
CA ASP A 239 6.86 10.46 -16.80
C ASP A 239 5.81 11.50 -16.40
N ILE A 240 6.26 12.55 -15.74
CA ILE A 240 5.42 13.62 -15.19
C ILE A 240 5.84 14.93 -15.85
N GLU A 241 4.86 15.67 -16.35
CA GLU A 241 5.06 16.97 -16.93
C GLU A 241 5.10 18.06 -15.85
N LYS A 242 5.75 19.19 -16.18
CA LYS A 242 5.67 20.38 -15.33
C LYS A 242 4.21 20.83 -15.20
N ASP A 243 3.83 21.25 -14.00
CA ASP A 243 2.50 21.73 -13.64
C ASP A 243 1.41 20.64 -13.60
N GLU A 244 1.78 19.38 -13.87
CA GLU A 244 0.89 18.24 -13.71
C GLU A 244 0.53 18.03 -12.22
N GLU A 245 -0.73 17.70 -11.92
CA GLU A 245 -1.16 17.32 -10.58
C GLU A 245 -0.58 15.96 -10.20
N LEU A 246 0.00 15.87 -9.01
CA LEU A 246 0.54 14.65 -8.45
C LEU A 246 -0.54 13.93 -7.64
N THR A 247 -0.78 12.68 -7.98
CA THR A 247 -1.82 11.86 -7.37
C THR A 247 -1.28 10.50 -6.96
N HIS A 248 -1.83 9.94 -5.86
CA HIS A 248 -1.63 8.55 -5.48
C HIS A 248 -2.97 7.86 -5.22
N SER A 249 -2.99 6.56 -4.97
CA SER A 249 -4.24 5.88 -4.62
C SER A 249 -4.47 5.89 -3.10
N TYR A 250 -5.70 6.22 -2.69
CA TYR A 250 -6.18 6.10 -1.31
C TYR A 250 -6.80 4.74 -1.02
N VAL A 251 -7.04 3.95 -2.06
CA VAL A 251 -7.74 2.67 -1.98
C VAL A 251 -6.95 1.57 -2.69
N ASP A 252 -7.26 0.34 -2.35
CA ASP A 252 -6.71 -0.82 -3.05
C ASP A 252 -7.22 -0.84 -4.51
N LEU A 253 -6.30 -0.71 -5.46
CA LEU A 253 -6.58 -0.66 -6.89
C LEU A 253 -7.04 -2.00 -7.48
N VAL A 254 -6.85 -3.11 -6.76
CA VAL A 254 -7.35 -4.44 -7.14
C VAL A 254 -8.88 -4.52 -7.01
N GLN A 255 -9.49 -3.65 -6.21
CA GLN A 255 -10.94 -3.59 -6.03
C GLN A 255 -11.66 -3.09 -7.29
N ASP A 256 -12.91 -3.51 -7.46
CA ASP A 256 -13.80 -2.99 -8.51
C ASP A 256 -14.17 -1.50 -8.29
N THR A 257 -14.68 -0.87 -9.33
CA THR A 257 -14.98 0.57 -9.32
C THR A 257 -16.05 0.95 -8.31
N ALA A 258 -17.06 0.11 -8.10
CA ALA A 258 -18.14 0.39 -7.15
C ALA A 258 -17.59 0.39 -5.73
N THR A 259 -16.84 -0.63 -5.37
CA THR A 259 -16.21 -0.77 -4.04
C THR A 259 -15.22 0.37 -3.77
N ARG A 260 -14.37 0.74 -4.77
CA ARG A 260 -13.45 1.87 -4.60
C ARG A 260 -14.18 3.19 -4.37
N ARG A 261 -15.26 3.45 -5.13
CA ARG A 261 -16.09 4.66 -4.96
C ARG A 261 -16.80 4.69 -3.62
N GLU A 262 -17.32 3.56 -3.15
CA GLU A 262 -17.94 3.44 -1.84
C GLU A 262 -16.94 3.74 -0.72
N HIS A 263 -15.74 3.16 -0.76
CA HIS A 263 -14.68 3.45 0.23
C HIS A 263 -14.28 4.93 0.21
N LEU A 264 -14.09 5.52 -0.98
CA LEU A 264 -13.73 6.94 -1.09
C LEU A 264 -14.84 7.86 -0.58
N GLN A 265 -16.10 7.54 -0.87
CA GLN A 265 -17.25 8.29 -0.35
C GLN A 265 -17.33 8.20 1.16
N HIS A 266 -17.13 6.99 1.73
CA HIS A 266 -17.24 6.76 3.16
C HIS A 266 -16.09 7.39 3.94
N LEU A 267 -14.83 7.18 3.50
CA LEU A 267 -13.64 7.60 4.25
C LEU A 267 -13.18 9.02 3.91
N HIS A 268 -13.44 9.51 2.69
CA HIS A 268 -12.91 10.77 2.20
C HIS A 268 -13.99 11.75 1.70
N GLY A 269 -15.27 11.36 1.70
CA GLY A 269 -16.40 12.23 1.39
C GLY A 269 -16.58 12.59 -0.10
N PHE A 270 -15.98 11.83 -1.05
CA PHE A 270 -16.12 12.10 -2.48
C PHE A 270 -16.28 10.84 -3.32
N VAL A 271 -16.92 10.99 -4.48
CA VAL A 271 -17.01 9.95 -5.52
C VAL A 271 -15.94 10.21 -6.57
N CYS A 272 -15.07 9.23 -6.81
CA CYS A 272 -13.98 9.37 -7.78
C CYS A 272 -14.51 9.41 -9.24
N ASP A 273 -14.04 10.40 -9.99
CA ASP A 273 -14.34 10.63 -11.41
C ASP A 273 -13.09 10.60 -12.31
N CYS A 274 -11.99 9.98 -11.83
CA CYS A 274 -10.76 9.84 -12.62
C CYS A 274 -11.00 9.06 -13.92
N THR A 275 -10.05 9.15 -14.84
CA THR A 275 -10.12 8.50 -16.17
C THR A 275 -10.42 7.00 -16.08
N ARG A 276 -9.84 6.30 -15.11
CA ARG A 276 -10.12 4.88 -14.88
C ARG A 276 -11.56 4.63 -14.42
N CYS A 277 -12.08 5.44 -13.51
CA CYS A 277 -13.46 5.30 -13.02
C CYS A 277 -14.52 5.70 -14.07
N GLN A 278 -14.14 6.53 -15.04
CA GLN A 278 -14.95 6.87 -16.20
C GLN A 278 -14.85 5.83 -17.33
N GLY A 279 -13.99 4.82 -17.19
CA GLY A 279 -13.76 3.82 -18.23
C GLY A 279 -12.89 4.29 -19.40
N LEU A 280 -12.16 5.41 -19.23
CA LEU A 280 -11.36 6.04 -20.29
C LEU A 280 -9.89 5.58 -20.31
N VAL A 281 -9.48 4.68 -19.43
CA VAL A 281 -8.10 4.19 -19.40
C VAL A 281 -7.88 3.20 -20.53
N CYS A 282 -7.01 3.58 -21.45
CA CYS A 282 -6.53 2.71 -22.52
C CYS A 282 -5.37 1.84 -21.99
N VAL A 283 -5.57 0.54 -21.92
CA VAL A 283 -4.48 -0.40 -21.61
C VAL A 283 -3.68 -0.62 -22.90
N LYS A 284 -2.48 -0.03 -22.98
CA LYS A 284 -1.52 -0.27 -24.08
C LYS A 284 -0.83 -1.62 -23.89
N LEU A 285 -1.60 -2.72 -23.91
CA LEU A 285 -1.10 -4.08 -23.63
C LEU A 285 -0.06 -4.58 -24.66
N LEU A 286 -0.12 -4.11 -25.90
CA LEU A 286 0.59 -4.75 -27.02
C LEU A 286 2.08 -4.53 -27.10
N LYS A 287 2.65 -3.51 -26.40
CA LYS A 287 4.10 -3.23 -26.50
C LYS A 287 4.95 -3.76 -25.35
N ILE A 288 4.32 -4.16 -24.25
CA ILE A 288 5.00 -4.37 -22.97
C ILE A 288 4.79 -5.80 -22.45
N VAL A 289 3.71 -6.45 -22.84
CA VAL A 289 3.30 -7.76 -22.30
C VAL A 289 3.94 -8.89 -23.11
N PRO A 290 4.66 -9.83 -22.47
CA PRO A 290 5.16 -11.02 -23.16
C PRO A 290 4.05 -11.80 -23.88
N SER A 291 4.39 -12.44 -25.02
CA SER A 291 3.42 -13.11 -25.90
C SER A 291 2.50 -14.10 -25.18
N HIS A 292 3.02 -14.86 -24.21
CA HIS A 292 2.25 -15.85 -23.46
C HIS A 292 1.20 -15.24 -22.49
N VAL A 293 1.45 -14.03 -21.91
CA VAL A 293 0.44 -13.30 -21.13
C VAL A 293 -0.62 -12.74 -22.08
N TYR A 294 -0.20 -12.23 -23.22
CA TYR A 294 -1.08 -11.78 -24.28
C TYR A 294 -1.95 -12.92 -24.83
N GLU A 295 -1.38 -14.09 -25.12
CA GLU A 295 -2.11 -15.28 -25.54
C GLU A 295 -3.12 -15.73 -24.49
N TRP A 296 -2.74 -15.70 -23.21
CA TRP A 296 -3.67 -16.02 -22.13
C TRP A 296 -4.85 -15.04 -22.11
N LEU A 297 -4.60 -13.73 -22.20
CA LEU A 297 -5.64 -12.70 -22.28
C LEU A 297 -6.51 -12.92 -23.50
N ILE A 298 -5.95 -13.34 -24.65
CA ILE A 298 -6.68 -13.68 -25.86
C ILE A 298 -7.55 -14.93 -25.69
N GLN A 299 -7.05 -16.00 -25.12
CA GLN A 299 -7.76 -17.27 -24.95
C GLN A 299 -8.96 -17.16 -23.99
N HIS A 300 -8.90 -16.25 -23.01
CA HIS A 300 -9.94 -16.06 -22.00
C HIS A 300 -10.80 -14.82 -22.28
N ARG A 301 -11.01 -14.50 -23.53
CA ARG A 301 -11.65 -13.27 -24.01
C ARG A 301 -13.13 -13.15 -23.71
N ASN A 302 -13.54 -11.88 -23.48
CA ASN A 302 -14.86 -11.41 -23.89
C ASN A 302 -14.86 -11.07 -25.41
N PRO A 303 -15.92 -11.38 -26.19
CA PRO A 303 -16.02 -11.06 -27.62
C PRO A 303 -15.82 -9.56 -27.96
N THR A 304 -16.16 -8.65 -27.06
CA THR A 304 -15.93 -7.20 -27.22
C THR A 304 -14.45 -6.81 -27.20
N LEU A 305 -13.59 -7.59 -26.54
CA LEU A 305 -12.13 -7.42 -26.55
C LEU A 305 -11.51 -7.81 -27.89
N SER A 306 -12.16 -8.70 -28.62
CA SER A 306 -11.67 -9.27 -29.88
C SER A 306 -11.43 -8.22 -30.95
N ASN A 307 -12.36 -7.29 -31.13
CA ASN A 307 -12.29 -6.32 -32.22
C ASN A 307 -11.25 -5.22 -31.99
N ALA A 308 -10.96 -4.90 -30.73
CA ALA A 308 -9.96 -3.89 -30.38
C ALA A 308 -8.50 -4.42 -30.44
N LEU A 309 -8.30 -5.74 -30.34
CA LEU A 309 -6.98 -6.38 -30.42
C LEU A 309 -6.43 -6.41 -31.86
N ASP A 310 -7.32 -6.50 -32.84
CA ASP A 310 -6.93 -6.60 -34.27
C ASP A 310 -6.44 -5.24 -34.83
N GLU A 311 -6.76 -4.10 -34.19
CA GLU A 311 -6.33 -2.77 -34.61
C GLU A 311 -5.07 -2.26 -33.93
N GLY A 312 -4.38 -3.06 -33.11
CA GLY A 312 -3.12 -2.70 -32.45
C GLY A 312 -3.22 -1.67 -31.33
N MET A 313 -4.41 -1.23 -30.97
CA MET A 313 -4.70 -0.36 -29.84
C MET A 313 -5.95 -0.86 -29.11
N ILE A 314 -5.76 -1.40 -27.90
CA ILE A 314 -6.88 -1.77 -27.06
C ILE A 314 -7.26 -0.55 -26.22
N SER A 315 -8.28 0.16 -26.65
CA SER A 315 -9.07 1.04 -25.80
C SER A 315 -10.16 0.21 -25.14
N ILE A 316 -9.80 -0.51 -24.06
CA ILE A 316 -10.81 -1.21 -23.28
C ILE A 316 -11.14 -0.32 -22.12
N SER A 317 -12.42 0.03 -21.99
CA SER A 317 -12.94 0.43 -20.72
C SER A 317 -12.64 -0.71 -19.72
N ILE A 318 -11.77 -0.46 -18.73
CA ILE A 318 -11.48 -1.44 -17.68
C ILE A 318 -12.79 -1.92 -17.04
N ASN A 319 -13.81 -1.06 -16.96
CA ASN A 319 -15.13 -1.41 -16.50
C ASN A 319 -15.81 -2.42 -17.43
N GLU A 320 -15.68 -2.31 -18.74
CA GLU A 320 -16.21 -3.30 -19.68
C GLU A 320 -15.44 -4.62 -19.61
N ALA A 321 -14.11 -4.59 -19.52
CA ALA A 321 -13.30 -5.81 -19.35
C ALA A 321 -13.56 -6.52 -18.02
N LEU A 322 -13.83 -5.77 -16.94
CA LEU A 322 -14.13 -6.32 -15.62
C LEU A 322 -15.60 -6.69 -15.43
N HIS A 323 -16.52 -6.08 -16.17
CA HIS A 323 -17.99 -6.24 -15.97
C HIS A 323 -18.75 -6.83 -17.17
N SER A 324 -18.20 -6.81 -18.38
CA SER A 324 -18.90 -7.29 -19.56
C SER A 324 -18.65 -8.78 -19.85
N TYR A 325 -19.11 -9.64 -18.97
CA TYR A 325 -19.56 -10.96 -19.38
C TYR A 325 -21.05 -10.89 -19.72
N GLY A 326 -21.37 -11.16 -20.98
CA GLY A 326 -22.73 -11.08 -21.46
C GLY A 326 -23.69 -11.90 -20.62
N GLY A 327 -24.67 -11.22 -20.05
CA GLY A 327 -25.86 -11.84 -19.50
C GLY A 327 -25.87 -12.01 -17.99
N GLY A 328 -26.27 -10.96 -17.26
CA GLY A 328 -26.67 -11.06 -15.86
C GLY A 328 -25.58 -10.74 -14.85
N LEU A 329 -26.00 -10.12 -13.76
CA LEU A 329 -25.19 -10.00 -12.52
C LEU A 329 -24.65 -11.38 -12.15
N PRO A 330 -23.36 -11.50 -11.72
CA PRO A 330 -22.83 -12.78 -11.26
C PRO A 330 -23.80 -13.36 -10.21
N CYS A 331 -24.09 -14.67 -10.36
CA CYS A 331 -25.01 -15.34 -9.43
C CYS A 331 -24.45 -15.15 -8.02
N THR A 332 -25.15 -14.38 -7.21
CA THR A 332 -24.74 -14.08 -5.80
C THR A 332 -24.36 -15.35 -5.05
N SER A 333 -25.06 -16.45 -5.32
CA SER A 333 -24.77 -17.75 -4.74
C SER A 333 -23.41 -18.33 -5.12
N THR A 334 -22.91 -18.08 -6.34
CA THR A 334 -21.56 -18.51 -6.78
C THR A 334 -20.48 -17.75 -6.02
N LEU A 335 -20.66 -16.44 -5.87
CA LEU A 335 -19.74 -15.58 -5.15
C LEU A 335 -19.68 -15.91 -3.65
N GLU A 336 -20.87 -16.04 -3.03
CA GLU A 336 -20.98 -16.42 -1.61
C GLU A 336 -20.34 -17.78 -1.33
N LYS A 337 -20.63 -18.77 -2.16
CA LYS A 337 -20.03 -20.10 -2.02
C LYS A 337 -18.50 -20.07 -2.19
N GLY A 338 -17.98 -19.31 -3.15
CA GLY A 338 -16.54 -19.14 -3.32
C GLY A 338 -15.88 -18.51 -2.09
N ARG A 339 -16.47 -17.44 -1.56
CA ARG A 339 -15.98 -16.76 -0.34
C ARG A 339 -16.05 -17.66 0.90
N GLN A 340 -17.12 -18.46 1.04
CA GLN A 340 -17.22 -19.43 2.12
C GLN A 340 -16.09 -20.45 2.07
N LEU A 341 -15.79 -21.00 0.89
CA LEU A 341 -14.67 -21.95 0.72
C LEU A 341 -13.30 -21.31 1.01
N LEU A 342 -13.11 -20.04 0.68
CA LEU A 342 -11.87 -19.32 1.04
C LEU A 342 -11.73 -19.15 2.55
N GLN A 343 -12.82 -18.88 3.27
CA GLN A 343 -12.81 -18.85 4.74
C GLN A 343 -12.55 -20.24 5.35
N GLU A 344 -13.12 -21.29 4.78
CA GLU A 344 -12.86 -22.68 5.21
C GLU A 344 -11.39 -23.06 4.98
N ALA A 345 -10.81 -22.71 3.83
CA ALA A 345 -9.39 -22.93 3.56
C ALA A 345 -8.47 -22.19 4.55
N GLN A 346 -8.83 -20.98 4.96
CA GLN A 346 -8.08 -20.26 6.01
C GLN A 346 -8.13 -20.99 7.37
N GLN A 347 -9.23 -21.67 7.70
CA GLN A 347 -9.31 -22.48 8.92
C GLN A 347 -8.41 -23.71 8.83
N TYR A 348 -8.36 -24.40 7.67
CA TYR A 348 -7.44 -25.51 7.46
C TYR A 348 -5.96 -25.06 7.52
N MET A 349 -5.64 -23.92 6.93
CA MET A 349 -4.30 -23.33 7.05
C MET A 349 -3.92 -23.04 8.52
N ALA A 350 -4.85 -22.50 9.30
CA ALA A 350 -4.62 -22.22 10.73
C ALA A 350 -4.48 -23.51 11.56
N ALA A 351 -5.06 -24.63 11.11
CA ALA A 351 -4.97 -25.95 11.73
C ALA A 351 -3.77 -26.77 11.21
N ASP A 352 -2.95 -26.23 10.29
CA ASP A 352 -1.85 -26.94 9.61
C ASP A 352 -2.30 -28.16 8.79
N GLU A 353 -3.56 -28.12 8.30
CA GLU A 353 -4.17 -29.18 7.47
C GLU A 353 -3.96 -28.88 5.97
N VAL A 354 -2.70 -28.94 5.50
CA VAL A 354 -2.27 -28.47 4.17
C VAL A 354 -2.96 -29.14 2.98
N ASP A 355 -3.28 -30.47 3.07
CA ASP A 355 -3.98 -31.20 1.99
C ASP A 355 -5.46 -30.78 1.91
N ALA A 356 -6.12 -30.57 3.05
CA ALA A 356 -7.49 -30.11 3.12
C ALA A 356 -7.61 -28.67 2.60
N GLU A 357 -6.65 -27.80 2.96
CA GLU A 357 -6.51 -26.46 2.42
C GLU A 357 -6.41 -26.48 0.89
N LEU A 358 -5.44 -27.23 0.33
CA LEU A 358 -5.22 -27.32 -1.10
C LEU A 358 -6.48 -27.78 -1.85
N SER A 359 -7.11 -28.85 -1.36
CA SER A 359 -8.30 -29.41 -2.01
C SER A 359 -9.46 -28.42 -2.00
N THR A 360 -9.67 -27.70 -0.89
CA THR A 360 -10.71 -26.69 -0.75
C THR A 360 -10.46 -25.49 -1.66
N LEU A 361 -9.20 -25.01 -1.76
CA LEU A 361 -8.82 -23.92 -2.66
C LEU A 361 -9.02 -24.28 -4.15
N LYS A 362 -8.70 -25.51 -4.56
CA LYS A 362 -9.00 -25.99 -5.92
C LYS A 362 -10.50 -25.94 -6.24
N VAL A 363 -11.33 -26.34 -5.30
CA VAL A 363 -12.80 -26.26 -5.45
C VAL A 363 -13.25 -24.79 -5.51
N ALA A 364 -12.71 -23.92 -4.66
CA ALA A 364 -13.04 -22.50 -4.64
C ALA A 364 -12.72 -21.83 -5.98
N VAL A 365 -11.50 -22.03 -6.52
CA VAL A 365 -11.08 -21.50 -7.82
C VAL A 365 -12.02 -22.01 -8.94
N LYS A 366 -12.29 -23.33 -9.00
CA LYS A 366 -13.19 -23.92 -10.00
C LYS A 366 -14.62 -23.33 -9.97
N ILE A 367 -15.12 -22.98 -8.77
CA ILE A 367 -16.42 -22.32 -8.64
C ILE A 367 -16.34 -20.87 -9.11
N LEU A 368 -15.30 -20.15 -8.70
CA LEU A 368 -15.10 -18.74 -9.02
C LEU A 368 -14.69 -18.51 -10.49
N GLU A 369 -14.19 -19.52 -11.22
CA GLU A 369 -13.96 -19.45 -12.67
C GLU A 369 -15.25 -19.25 -13.50
N LYS A 370 -16.43 -19.40 -12.88
CA LYS A 370 -17.70 -19.00 -13.48
C LYS A 370 -17.93 -17.48 -13.45
N LEU A 371 -17.14 -16.76 -12.66
CA LEU A 371 -17.11 -15.30 -12.66
C LEU A 371 -16.27 -14.77 -13.84
N PRO A 372 -16.34 -13.46 -14.15
CA PRO A 372 -15.43 -12.85 -15.11
C PRO A 372 -13.96 -13.16 -14.77
N PRO A 373 -13.11 -13.51 -15.77
CA PRO A 373 -11.71 -13.94 -15.54
C PRO A 373 -10.87 -12.91 -14.81
N LEU A 374 -11.25 -11.63 -14.88
CA LEU A 374 -10.60 -10.50 -14.22
C LEU A 374 -11.36 -10.06 -12.96
N SER A 375 -12.08 -10.95 -12.28
CA SER A 375 -12.73 -10.64 -11.00
C SER A 375 -11.73 -10.69 -9.84
N ARG A 376 -11.92 -9.79 -8.86
CA ARG A 376 -11.10 -9.74 -7.64
C ARG A 376 -11.17 -11.03 -6.84
N ASP A 377 -12.37 -11.59 -6.65
CA ASP A 377 -12.56 -12.80 -5.85
C ASP A 377 -11.81 -14.00 -6.46
N LEU A 378 -11.83 -14.13 -7.78
CA LEU A 378 -11.04 -15.14 -8.49
C LEU A 378 -9.54 -14.88 -8.36
N TYR A 379 -9.09 -13.62 -8.46
CA TYR A 379 -7.69 -13.25 -8.24
C TYR A 379 -7.22 -13.64 -6.83
N GLN A 380 -8.01 -13.35 -5.80
CA GLN A 380 -7.70 -13.72 -4.42
C GLN A 380 -7.63 -15.24 -4.21
N ALA A 381 -8.61 -15.97 -4.77
CA ALA A 381 -8.62 -17.44 -4.71
C ALA A 381 -7.40 -18.05 -5.41
N ARG A 382 -7.01 -17.52 -6.58
CA ARG A 382 -5.81 -17.95 -7.30
C ARG A 382 -4.53 -17.66 -6.49
N GLY A 383 -4.47 -16.53 -5.79
CA GLY A 383 -3.35 -16.20 -4.91
C GLY A 383 -3.20 -17.17 -3.75
N ALA A 384 -4.30 -17.49 -3.06
CA ALA A 384 -4.30 -18.48 -2.00
C ALA A 384 -3.90 -19.87 -2.53
N LEU A 385 -4.48 -20.29 -3.66
CA LEU A 385 -4.13 -21.57 -4.29
C LEU A 385 -2.66 -21.62 -4.72
N LEU A 386 -2.11 -20.55 -5.31
CA LEU A 386 -0.70 -20.46 -5.67
C LEU A 386 0.20 -20.64 -4.45
N SER A 387 -0.10 -19.96 -3.33
CA SER A 387 0.67 -20.09 -2.09
C SER A 387 0.65 -21.52 -1.55
N SER A 388 -0.51 -22.17 -1.50
CA SER A 388 -0.65 -23.55 -1.06
C SER A 388 0.09 -24.53 -1.99
N LEU A 389 0.01 -24.35 -3.32
CA LEU A 389 0.76 -25.15 -4.30
C LEU A 389 2.27 -25.03 -4.10
N LEU A 390 2.81 -23.83 -3.82
CA LEU A 390 4.24 -23.62 -3.58
C LEU A 390 4.71 -24.32 -2.29
N VAL A 391 3.88 -24.38 -1.25
CA VAL A 391 4.17 -25.18 -0.04
C VAL A 391 4.29 -26.66 -0.41
N HIS A 392 3.36 -27.20 -1.21
CA HIS A 392 3.41 -28.59 -1.66
C HIS A 392 4.62 -28.87 -2.56
N VAL A 393 5.01 -27.95 -3.45
CA VAL A 393 6.24 -28.05 -4.24
C VAL A 393 7.47 -28.17 -3.34
N ALA A 394 7.53 -27.39 -2.26
CA ALA A 394 8.68 -27.40 -1.34
C ALA A 394 8.75 -28.66 -0.48
N SER A 395 7.62 -29.31 -0.15
CA SER A 395 7.53 -30.50 0.71
C SER A 395 7.48 -31.82 -0.06
N CYS A 396 7.30 -31.79 -1.40
CA CYS A 396 7.09 -32.99 -2.21
C CYS A 396 8.39 -33.72 -2.50
N GLU A 397 8.46 -35.02 -2.16
CA GLU A 397 9.61 -35.90 -2.47
C GLU A 397 9.58 -36.46 -3.90
N SER A 398 8.39 -36.63 -4.47
CA SER A 398 8.19 -37.16 -5.81
C SER A 398 8.38 -36.11 -6.90
N GLU A 399 9.36 -36.27 -7.79
CA GLU A 399 9.61 -35.36 -8.92
C GLU A 399 8.39 -35.22 -9.84
N GLN A 400 7.66 -36.30 -10.08
CA GLN A 400 6.47 -36.30 -10.93
C GLN A 400 5.32 -35.51 -10.29
N GLN A 401 5.11 -35.64 -8.97
CA GLN A 401 4.10 -34.87 -8.25
C GLN A 401 4.50 -33.39 -8.14
N ARG A 402 5.80 -33.14 -7.90
CA ARG A 402 6.35 -31.79 -7.86
C ARG A 402 6.13 -31.04 -9.16
N GLU A 403 6.42 -31.68 -10.32
CA GLU A 403 6.19 -31.05 -11.63
C GLU A 403 4.67 -30.80 -11.87
N HIS A 404 3.80 -31.68 -11.39
CA HIS A 404 2.36 -31.46 -11.47
C HIS A 404 1.94 -30.21 -10.70
N PHE A 405 2.40 -30.02 -9.47
CA PHE A 405 2.13 -28.81 -8.69
C PHE A 405 2.75 -27.56 -9.31
N LEU A 406 3.96 -27.64 -9.86
CA LEU A 406 4.60 -26.54 -10.57
C LEU A 406 3.80 -26.11 -11.80
N GLN A 407 3.29 -27.07 -12.59
CA GLN A 407 2.47 -26.75 -13.76
C GLN A 407 1.17 -26.03 -13.37
N GLU A 408 0.52 -26.48 -12.31
CA GLU A 408 -0.68 -25.82 -11.79
C GLU A 408 -0.36 -24.42 -11.24
N ALA A 409 0.74 -24.27 -10.51
CA ALA A 409 1.23 -22.97 -10.00
C ALA A 409 1.52 -21.98 -11.13
N ARG A 410 2.14 -22.43 -12.24
CA ARG A 410 2.39 -21.62 -13.45
C ARG A 410 1.09 -21.05 -14.02
N VAL A 411 0.03 -21.86 -14.10
CA VAL A 411 -1.28 -21.44 -14.60
C VAL A 411 -1.90 -20.36 -13.71
N GLN A 412 -1.91 -20.59 -12.38
CA GLN A 412 -2.47 -19.59 -11.45
C GLN A 412 -1.69 -18.29 -11.48
N CYS A 413 -0.36 -18.37 -11.42
CA CYS A 413 0.52 -17.20 -11.43
C CYS A 413 0.36 -16.37 -12.71
N LEU A 414 0.27 -17.02 -13.89
CA LEU A 414 0.06 -16.35 -15.16
C LEU A 414 -1.29 -15.60 -15.20
N ALA A 415 -2.35 -16.22 -14.71
CA ALA A 415 -3.67 -15.59 -14.62
C ALA A 415 -3.67 -14.36 -13.67
N MET A 416 -2.91 -14.45 -12.57
CA MET A 416 -2.72 -13.32 -11.64
C MET A 416 -1.95 -12.18 -12.29
N VAL A 417 -0.86 -12.44 -13.02
CA VAL A 417 -0.12 -11.42 -13.78
C VAL A 417 -1.04 -10.73 -14.79
N ALA A 418 -1.85 -11.48 -15.53
CA ALA A 418 -2.79 -10.94 -16.49
C ALA A 418 -3.82 -10.00 -15.81
N PHE A 419 -4.37 -10.41 -14.67
CA PHE A 419 -5.25 -9.56 -13.87
C PHE A 419 -4.55 -8.25 -13.41
N LEU A 420 -3.36 -8.36 -12.83
CA LEU A 420 -2.62 -7.20 -12.31
C LEU A 420 -2.21 -6.22 -13.42
N THR A 421 -1.89 -6.73 -14.61
CA THR A 421 -1.55 -5.89 -15.77
C THR A 421 -2.71 -4.98 -16.19
N VAL A 422 -3.95 -5.43 -15.99
CA VAL A 422 -5.16 -4.64 -16.28
C VAL A 422 -5.58 -3.79 -15.08
N ALA A 423 -5.47 -4.34 -13.88
CA ALA A 423 -5.98 -3.72 -12.66
C ALA A 423 -5.07 -2.64 -12.08
N LEU A 424 -3.77 -2.62 -12.40
CA LEU A 424 -2.79 -1.74 -11.77
C LEU A 424 -2.06 -0.85 -12.79
N PRO A 425 -1.50 0.29 -12.36
CA PRO A 425 -0.57 1.06 -13.19
C PRO A 425 0.64 0.22 -13.61
N GLU A 426 1.19 0.51 -14.80
CA GLU A 426 2.27 -0.25 -15.46
C GLU A 426 3.46 -0.61 -14.56
N ASN A 427 3.86 0.30 -13.68
CA ASN A 427 5.04 0.14 -12.81
C ASN A 427 4.67 -0.10 -11.34
N HIS A 428 3.48 -0.67 -11.10
CA HIS A 428 3.04 -0.95 -9.73
C HIS A 428 3.84 -2.12 -9.11
N PRO A 429 4.28 -2.01 -7.83
CA PRO A 429 5.12 -3.01 -7.17
C PRO A 429 4.52 -4.42 -7.16
N LEU A 430 3.22 -4.57 -6.92
CA LEU A 430 2.56 -5.89 -6.92
C LEU A 430 2.69 -6.61 -8.28
N LEU A 431 2.62 -5.88 -9.40
CA LEU A 431 2.87 -6.46 -10.72
C LEU A 431 4.30 -6.97 -10.83
N GLY A 432 5.28 -6.16 -10.40
CA GLY A 432 6.70 -6.55 -10.43
C GLY A 432 7.02 -7.77 -9.58
N LEU A 433 6.44 -7.86 -8.38
CA LEU A 433 6.59 -9.03 -7.49
C LEU A 433 5.95 -10.29 -8.09
N GLN A 434 4.75 -10.17 -8.65
CA GLN A 434 4.07 -11.31 -9.29
C GLN A 434 4.80 -11.78 -10.55
N LEU A 435 5.39 -10.86 -11.33
CA LEU A 435 6.25 -11.16 -12.46
C LEU A 435 7.52 -11.88 -12.02
N PHE A 436 8.12 -11.50 -10.90
CA PHE A 436 9.27 -12.19 -10.36
C PHE A 436 8.93 -13.66 -10.04
N THR A 437 7.82 -13.89 -9.32
CA THR A 437 7.32 -15.24 -9.04
C THR A 437 7.07 -16.04 -10.34
N LEU A 438 6.49 -15.42 -11.36
CA LEU A 438 6.27 -16.09 -12.64
C LEU A 438 7.58 -16.40 -13.36
N GLY A 439 8.58 -15.52 -13.26
CA GLY A 439 9.93 -15.74 -13.78
C GLY A 439 10.58 -16.94 -13.12
N ASP A 440 10.53 -17.06 -11.79
CA ASP A 440 11.04 -18.22 -11.05
C ASP A 440 10.32 -19.53 -11.43
N LEU A 441 9.00 -19.49 -11.64
CA LEU A 441 8.23 -20.68 -12.04
C LEU A 441 8.49 -21.14 -13.48
N LYS A 442 8.83 -20.22 -14.39
CA LYS A 442 9.05 -20.50 -15.83
C LYS A 442 10.50 -20.51 -16.26
N GLU A 443 11.40 -20.01 -15.43
CA GLU A 443 12.83 -19.80 -15.74
C GLU A 443 13.02 -18.98 -17.03
N ASP A 444 12.19 -17.93 -17.20
CA ASP A 444 12.10 -17.14 -18.44
C ASP A 444 12.75 -15.77 -18.29
N ALA A 445 13.86 -15.56 -19.00
CA ALA A 445 14.63 -14.33 -18.98
C ALA A 445 13.82 -13.08 -19.39
N SER A 446 12.84 -13.24 -20.29
CA SER A 446 11.98 -12.12 -20.72
C SER A 446 11.06 -11.64 -19.61
N ILE A 447 10.55 -12.58 -18.79
CA ILE A 447 9.72 -12.29 -17.62
C ILE A 447 10.56 -11.62 -16.52
N TYR A 448 11.75 -12.15 -16.22
CA TYR A 448 12.67 -11.55 -15.27
C TYR A 448 13.07 -10.11 -15.68
N LYS A 449 13.31 -9.89 -16.97
CA LYS A 449 13.60 -8.54 -17.48
C LYS A 449 12.42 -7.59 -17.25
N TRP A 450 11.20 -8.03 -17.51
CA TRP A 450 10.01 -7.23 -17.27
C TRP A 450 9.80 -6.96 -15.76
N ALA A 451 9.92 -7.98 -14.91
CA ALA A 451 9.88 -7.84 -13.45
C ALA A 451 10.89 -6.79 -12.95
N ARG A 452 12.15 -6.91 -13.42
CA ARG A 452 13.23 -5.98 -13.09
C ARG A 452 12.89 -4.55 -13.49
N ASP A 453 12.39 -4.33 -14.69
CA ASP A 453 12.11 -3.00 -15.21
C ASP A 453 10.97 -2.33 -14.41
N VAL A 454 9.93 -3.07 -14.03
CA VAL A 454 8.87 -2.62 -13.11
C VAL A 454 9.41 -2.33 -11.71
N LEU A 455 10.20 -3.26 -11.14
CA LEU A 455 10.75 -3.10 -9.78
C LEU A 455 11.81 -2.01 -9.69
N ARG A 456 12.54 -1.71 -10.77
CA ARG A 456 13.47 -0.56 -10.82
C ARG A 456 12.73 0.77 -10.64
N VAL A 457 11.53 0.89 -11.18
CA VAL A 457 10.69 2.09 -10.99
C VAL A 457 10.14 2.14 -9.58
N SER A 458 9.49 1.08 -9.13
CA SER A 458 8.78 1.07 -7.84
C SER A 458 9.71 0.97 -6.62
N HIS A 459 10.74 0.13 -6.66
CA HIS A 459 11.64 -0.13 -5.52
C HIS A 459 12.97 0.65 -5.61
N GLY A 460 13.35 1.05 -6.82
CA GLY A 460 14.64 1.71 -7.08
C GLY A 460 15.76 0.74 -7.46
N LYS A 461 16.75 1.28 -8.20
CA LYS A 461 17.84 0.47 -8.79
C LYS A 461 18.72 -0.26 -7.77
N SER A 462 18.86 0.28 -6.56
CA SER A 462 19.72 -0.30 -5.50
C SER A 462 19.00 -1.29 -4.60
N HIS A 463 17.73 -1.59 -4.86
CA HIS A 463 16.96 -2.52 -4.03
C HIS A 463 17.42 -3.98 -4.23
N ASP A 464 17.42 -4.79 -3.17
CA ASP A 464 17.94 -6.17 -3.20
C ASP A 464 17.23 -7.05 -4.23
N LEU A 465 15.90 -6.93 -4.36
CA LEU A 465 15.14 -7.66 -5.40
C LEU A 465 15.59 -7.28 -6.82
N VAL A 466 15.91 -6.02 -7.06
CA VAL A 466 16.37 -5.56 -8.37
C VAL A 466 17.79 -6.09 -8.64
N ARG A 467 18.69 -6.04 -7.64
CA ARG A 467 20.03 -6.61 -7.75
C ARG A 467 19.99 -8.11 -8.03
N ARG A 468 19.15 -8.85 -7.31
CA ARG A 468 18.97 -10.28 -7.56
C ARG A 468 18.50 -10.57 -9.00
N LEU A 469 17.58 -9.76 -9.53
CA LEU A 469 17.13 -9.91 -10.92
C LEU A 469 18.23 -9.53 -11.93
N ASP A 470 19.06 -8.52 -11.64
CA ASP A 470 20.22 -8.19 -12.46
C ASP A 470 21.23 -9.36 -12.46
N ASP A 471 21.50 -10.00 -11.32
CA ASP A 471 22.39 -11.17 -11.22
C ASP A 471 21.84 -12.37 -12.01
N ILE A 472 20.55 -12.68 -11.92
CA ILE A 472 19.89 -13.74 -12.69
C ILE A 472 19.99 -13.48 -14.20
N LEU A 473 19.87 -12.24 -14.65
CA LEU A 473 19.92 -11.88 -16.07
C LEU A 473 21.34 -11.82 -16.64
N LEU A 474 22.37 -11.86 -15.79
CA LEU A 474 23.78 -11.90 -16.18
C LEU A 474 24.34 -13.32 -16.18
N SER A 475 23.71 -14.27 -15.49
CA SER A 475 24.04 -15.70 -15.45
C SER A 475 23.48 -16.45 -16.67
#